data_21dbe55f67a35fa923cf426f71bc2936
#
_entry.id   21dbe55f67a35fa923cf426f71bc2936
#
_cell.length_a   1.000
_cell.length_b   1.000
_cell.length_c   1.000
_cell.angle_alpha   90.00
_cell.angle_beta   90.00
_cell.angle_gamma   90.00
#
_symmetry.space_group_name_H-M   'P 1'
#
loop_
_entity.id
_entity.type
_entity.pdbx_description
1 polymer ?
#
loop_
_entity_poly.entity_id
_entity_poly.type
_entity_poly.pdbx_seq_one_letter_code
_entity_poly.pdbx_strand_id
1 'polypeptide(L)'
;MAAAQATRGQALASTFTLVQHHGGNYSTALTRHNQRWCHQSSCCRRYVMYTGQKFEDLLRVEQGDGGQPIPTSWAKILTVRRELSSSAEAVVYIDADAFLRDACWCPIFAPGVSMLISGDPPRPSWATGGWTARFNGGFFAVKANHDGRQLMASWWHWWARRKADWAGAGRCGGCMAEANANSACPIECKFGGRLTDQGSFDSHVLPKNSHHIRELPKGFQALPDRTVGCAGTVVHSAAGAGAGDAEWSLRACARLGHERNCVG
;
A
#
# COMPACT_ATOMS: atom_id res chain seq x y z
N MET A 1 -29.59 5.96 41.40
CA MET A 1 -29.21 6.23 40.01
C MET A 1 -27.82 5.62 39.76
N ALA A 2 -27.78 4.43 39.17
CA ALA A 2 -26.52 3.75 38.86
C ALA A 2 -26.06 4.23 37.46
N ALA A 3 -24.94 4.91 37.42
CA ALA A 3 -24.30 5.30 36.17
C ALA A 3 -23.78 4.05 35.48
N ALA A 4 -24.34 3.72 34.31
CA ALA A 4 -23.84 2.70 33.44
C ALA A 4 -22.46 3.15 32.92
N GLN A 5 -21.39 2.59 33.46
CA GLN A 5 -20.06 2.68 32.87
C GLN A 5 -20.10 1.93 31.55
N ALA A 6 -20.17 2.67 30.46
CA ALA A 6 -19.94 2.14 29.12
C ALA A 6 -18.48 1.65 29.09
N THR A 7 -18.28 0.34 29.15
CA THR A 7 -17.02 -0.30 28.84
C THR A 7 -16.65 0.08 27.41
N ARG A 8 -15.67 0.99 27.28
CA ARG A 8 -15.01 1.27 25.99
C ARG A 8 -14.40 -0.06 25.55
N GLY A 9 -15.05 -0.72 24.59
CA GLY A 9 -14.51 -1.93 24.00
C GLY A 9 -13.11 -1.61 23.46
N GLN A 10 -12.09 -2.19 24.04
CA GLN A 10 -10.74 -2.09 23.52
C GLN A 10 -10.75 -2.68 22.11
N ALA A 11 -10.38 -1.88 21.14
CA ALA A 11 -10.21 -2.36 19.78
C ALA A 11 -9.04 -3.35 19.77
N LEU A 12 -9.36 -4.63 19.58
CA LEU A 12 -8.36 -5.68 19.48
C LEU A 12 -7.60 -5.58 18.15
N ALA A 13 -6.32 -5.93 18.18
CA ALA A 13 -5.53 -6.06 16.98
C ALA A 13 -6.10 -7.17 16.10
N SER A 14 -6.30 -6.89 14.82
CA SER A 14 -6.80 -7.87 13.86
C SER A 14 -5.67 -8.73 13.32
N THR A 15 -5.94 -10.02 13.15
CA THR A 15 -5.04 -10.88 12.37
C THR A 15 -5.16 -10.58 10.89
N PHE A 16 -4.08 -10.72 10.13
CA PHE A 16 -4.07 -10.32 8.73
C PHE A 16 -3.21 -11.20 7.82
N THR A 17 -3.49 -11.10 6.52
CA THR A 17 -2.62 -11.55 5.44
C THR A 17 -1.81 -10.37 4.92
N LEU A 18 -0.48 -10.48 4.89
CA LEU A 18 0.41 -9.50 4.27
C LEU A 18 0.57 -9.81 2.78
N VAL A 19 0.26 -8.84 1.94
CA VAL A 19 0.26 -8.99 0.48
C VAL A 19 1.26 -8.05 -0.16
N GLN A 20 2.05 -8.59 -1.06
CA GLN A 20 2.91 -7.84 -1.97
C GLN A 20 2.71 -8.33 -3.40
N HIS A 21 3.01 -7.48 -4.37
CA HIS A 21 3.17 -7.91 -5.75
C HIS A 21 4.34 -7.19 -6.40
N HIS A 22 4.94 -7.80 -7.41
CA HIS A 22 5.86 -7.10 -8.29
C HIS A 22 5.77 -7.62 -9.72
N GLY A 23 5.78 -6.68 -10.67
CA GLY A 23 5.82 -6.96 -12.10
C GLY A 23 7.16 -6.61 -12.74
N GLY A 24 8.27 -6.67 -12.01
CA GLY A 24 9.58 -6.24 -12.53
C GLY A 24 10.77 -6.66 -11.66
N ASN A 25 11.94 -6.05 -11.92
CA ASN A 25 13.21 -6.35 -11.25
C ASN A 25 13.31 -5.65 -9.87
N TYR A 26 12.47 -6.02 -8.93
CA TYR A 26 12.59 -5.56 -7.54
C TYR A 26 13.53 -6.43 -6.71
N SER A 27 14.12 -5.85 -5.68
CA SER A 27 15.00 -6.57 -4.78
C SER A 27 14.28 -7.66 -4.01
N THR A 28 14.71 -8.90 -4.17
CA THR A 28 14.22 -10.01 -3.37
C THR A 28 14.58 -9.90 -1.89
N ALA A 29 15.49 -9.00 -1.52
CA ALA A 29 15.88 -8.77 -0.13
C ALA A 29 14.72 -8.18 0.70
N LEU A 30 13.97 -7.20 0.14
CA LEU A 30 12.82 -6.60 0.82
C LEU A 30 11.68 -7.59 0.98
N THR A 31 11.37 -8.37 -0.05
CA THR A 31 10.30 -9.37 0.00
C THR A 31 10.64 -10.49 1.00
N ARG A 32 11.90 -10.95 1.04
CA ARG A 32 12.37 -11.90 2.06
C ARG A 32 12.34 -11.32 3.47
N HIS A 33 12.64 -10.01 3.61
CA HIS A 33 12.50 -9.33 4.90
C HIS A 33 11.03 -9.33 5.36
N ASN A 34 10.09 -8.91 4.52
CA ASN A 34 8.68 -8.88 4.86
C ASN A 34 8.09 -10.26 5.14
N GLN A 35 8.55 -11.28 4.44
CA GLN A 35 8.19 -12.66 4.73
C GLN A 35 8.65 -13.08 6.14
N ARG A 36 9.92 -12.83 6.49
CA ARG A 36 10.43 -13.11 7.85
C ARG A 36 9.70 -12.31 8.90
N TRP A 37 9.47 -11.03 8.64
CA TRP A 37 8.70 -10.16 9.53
C TRP A 37 7.32 -10.75 9.81
N CYS A 38 6.60 -11.20 8.78
CA CYS A 38 5.29 -11.83 8.93
C CYS A 38 5.35 -13.10 9.81
N HIS A 39 6.37 -13.95 9.64
CA HIS A 39 6.55 -15.13 10.48
C HIS A 39 6.85 -14.82 11.94
N GLN A 40 7.44 -13.67 12.23
CA GLN A 40 7.77 -13.23 13.59
C GLN A 40 6.64 -12.44 14.25
N SER A 41 5.74 -11.86 13.47
CA SER A 41 4.63 -11.05 13.95
C SER A 41 3.54 -11.90 14.59
N SER A 42 3.02 -11.48 15.73
CA SER A 42 1.92 -12.17 16.42
C SER A 42 0.59 -12.08 15.69
N CYS A 43 0.42 -11.08 14.82
CA CYS A 43 -0.84 -10.82 14.12
C CYS A 43 -0.78 -11.14 12.60
N CYS A 44 0.40 -11.29 11.98
CA CYS A 44 0.48 -11.73 10.60
C CYS A 44 0.31 -13.24 10.50
N ARG A 45 -0.74 -13.69 9.82
CA ARG A 45 -1.07 -15.11 9.66
C ARG A 45 -0.49 -15.72 8.40
N ARG A 46 -0.32 -14.89 7.38
CA ARG A 46 0.14 -15.38 6.08
C ARG A 46 0.80 -14.25 5.28
N TYR A 47 1.89 -14.58 4.62
CA TYR A 47 2.52 -13.74 3.61
C TYR A 47 2.20 -14.27 2.22
N VAL A 48 1.73 -13.40 1.35
CA VAL A 48 1.39 -13.72 -0.05
C VAL A 48 2.13 -12.80 -0.98
N MET A 49 2.92 -13.39 -1.86
CA MET A 49 3.60 -12.70 -2.93
C MET A 49 2.97 -13.06 -4.27
N TYR A 50 2.56 -12.03 -5.02
CA TYR A 50 2.12 -12.16 -6.40
C TYR A 50 3.27 -11.81 -7.33
N THR A 51 3.80 -12.80 -8.04
CA THR A 51 4.93 -12.66 -8.97
C THR A 51 4.86 -13.74 -10.05
N GLY A 52 5.50 -13.51 -11.19
CA GLY A 52 5.54 -14.45 -12.30
C GLY A 52 4.16 -14.89 -12.74
N GLN A 53 3.99 -16.19 -13.05
CA GLN A 53 2.75 -16.73 -13.60
C GLN A 53 1.52 -16.45 -12.73
N LYS A 54 1.65 -16.55 -11.41
CA LYS A 54 0.54 -16.27 -10.49
C LYS A 54 0.02 -14.83 -10.63
N PHE A 55 0.91 -13.89 -10.85
CA PHE A 55 0.55 -12.50 -11.07
C PHE A 55 -0.06 -12.28 -12.44
N GLU A 56 0.51 -12.87 -13.47
CA GLU A 56 0.00 -12.79 -14.83
C GLU A 56 -1.39 -13.43 -14.98
N ASP A 57 -1.63 -14.56 -14.32
CA ASP A 57 -2.94 -15.22 -14.32
C ASP A 57 -4.01 -14.35 -13.65
N LEU A 58 -3.66 -13.68 -12.54
CA LEU A 58 -4.56 -12.73 -11.89
C LEU A 58 -4.95 -11.59 -12.84
N LEU A 59 -3.97 -11.00 -13.52
CA LEU A 59 -4.21 -9.92 -14.48
C LEU A 59 -5.05 -10.38 -15.66
N ARG A 60 -4.77 -11.55 -16.21
CA ARG A 60 -5.49 -12.13 -17.36
C ARG A 60 -6.97 -12.36 -17.05
N VAL A 61 -7.28 -12.90 -15.89
CA VAL A 61 -8.67 -13.12 -15.47
C VAL A 61 -9.48 -11.81 -15.43
N GLU A 62 -8.88 -10.74 -14.95
CA GLU A 62 -9.57 -9.44 -14.83
C GLU A 62 -9.56 -8.62 -16.13
N GLN A 63 -8.62 -8.87 -17.03
CA GLN A 63 -8.58 -8.23 -18.35
C GLN A 63 -9.63 -8.80 -19.29
N GLY A 64 -9.89 -10.09 -19.22
CA GLY A 64 -10.64 -10.83 -20.23
C GLY A 64 -9.89 -10.91 -21.56
N ASP A 65 -10.48 -11.61 -22.52
CA ASP A 65 -9.92 -11.76 -23.87
C ASP A 65 -9.90 -10.42 -24.60
N GLY A 66 -8.71 -9.98 -25.03
CA GLY A 66 -8.51 -8.72 -25.76
C GLY A 66 -8.64 -7.46 -24.90
N GLY A 67 -8.67 -7.58 -23.56
CA GLY A 67 -8.77 -6.46 -22.65
C GLY A 67 -7.50 -5.59 -22.61
N GLN A 68 -7.66 -4.33 -22.21
CA GLN A 68 -6.54 -3.39 -22.01
C GLN A 68 -5.63 -3.87 -20.88
N PRO A 69 -4.29 -3.78 -21.04
CA PRO A 69 -3.35 -4.13 -19.98
C PRO A 69 -3.63 -3.35 -18.70
N ILE A 70 -3.60 -4.06 -17.58
CA ILE A 70 -3.76 -3.46 -16.26
C ILE A 70 -2.38 -2.94 -15.81
N PRO A 71 -2.22 -1.63 -15.56
CA PRO A 71 -0.97 -1.11 -15.04
C PRO A 71 -0.61 -1.74 -13.69
N THR A 72 0.68 -1.98 -13.45
CA THR A 72 1.18 -2.62 -12.24
C THR A 72 0.69 -1.90 -10.96
N SER A 73 0.61 -0.57 -10.97
CA SER A 73 0.09 0.19 -9.85
C SER A 73 -1.36 -0.15 -9.48
N TRP A 74 -2.19 -0.48 -10.48
CA TRP A 74 -3.59 -0.88 -10.29
C TRP A 74 -3.74 -2.34 -9.85
N ALA A 75 -2.75 -3.17 -10.13
CA ALA A 75 -2.75 -4.59 -9.78
C ALA A 75 -2.80 -4.82 -8.26
N LYS A 76 -2.32 -3.87 -7.45
CA LYS A 76 -2.44 -3.93 -5.97
C LYS A 76 -3.89 -4.08 -5.50
N ILE A 77 -4.81 -3.43 -6.17
CA ILE A 77 -6.23 -3.50 -5.84
C ILE A 77 -6.76 -4.91 -6.09
N LEU A 78 -6.36 -5.53 -7.19
CA LEU A 78 -6.76 -6.90 -7.52
C LEU A 78 -6.20 -7.91 -6.54
N THR A 79 -4.91 -7.79 -6.20
CA THR A 79 -4.27 -8.71 -5.24
C THR A 79 -4.95 -8.64 -3.88
N VAL A 80 -5.27 -7.43 -3.40
CA VAL A 80 -5.99 -7.24 -2.14
C VAL A 80 -7.42 -7.77 -2.22
N ARG A 81 -8.17 -7.48 -3.27
CA ARG A 81 -9.51 -8.03 -3.48
C ARG A 81 -9.54 -9.55 -3.48
N ARG A 82 -8.57 -10.18 -4.12
CA ARG A 82 -8.42 -11.64 -4.14
C ARG A 82 -8.23 -12.19 -2.73
N GLU A 83 -7.38 -11.58 -1.94
CA GLU A 83 -7.09 -12.04 -0.58
C GLU A 83 -8.22 -11.71 0.41
N LEU A 84 -8.98 -10.64 0.22
CA LEU A 84 -10.18 -10.34 1.01
C LEU A 84 -11.30 -11.36 0.82
N SER A 85 -11.27 -12.15 -0.25
CA SER A 85 -12.21 -13.26 -0.48
C SER A 85 -11.82 -14.51 0.29
N SER A 86 -10.62 -14.57 0.87
CA SER A 86 -10.15 -15.65 1.73
C SER A 86 -10.64 -15.45 3.18
N SER A 87 -10.30 -16.37 4.07
CA SER A 87 -10.68 -16.35 5.49
C SER A 87 -9.90 -15.36 6.37
N ALA A 88 -9.15 -14.42 5.80
CA ALA A 88 -8.42 -13.43 6.57
C ALA A 88 -9.37 -12.43 7.25
N GLU A 89 -9.05 -11.98 8.46
CA GLU A 89 -9.78 -10.89 9.14
C GLU A 89 -9.47 -9.53 8.50
N ALA A 90 -8.24 -9.37 8.02
CA ALA A 90 -7.77 -8.20 7.31
C ALA A 90 -6.71 -8.56 6.26
N VAL A 91 -6.50 -7.68 5.31
CA VAL A 91 -5.41 -7.74 4.35
C VAL A 91 -4.59 -6.46 4.50
N VAL A 92 -3.28 -6.60 4.63
CA VAL A 92 -2.32 -5.51 4.63
C VAL A 92 -1.54 -5.58 3.33
N TYR A 93 -1.58 -4.51 2.56
CA TYR A 93 -0.79 -4.36 1.34
C TYR A 93 0.44 -3.52 1.59
N ILE A 94 1.56 -3.92 0.99
CA ILE A 94 2.82 -3.17 0.98
C ILE A 94 3.47 -3.28 -0.40
N ASP A 95 3.99 -2.18 -0.93
CA ASP A 95 4.71 -2.18 -2.21
C ASP A 95 6.00 -3.03 -2.14
N ALA A 96 6.44 -3.57 -3.27
CA ALA A 96 7.63 -4.42 -3.35
C ALA A 96 8.94 -3.69 -3.02
N ASP A 97 8.94 -2.37 -3.11
CA ASP A 97 10.06 -1.50 -2.74
C ASP A 97 9.97 -0.99 -1.29
N ALA A 98 9.07 -1.53 -0.48
CA ALA A 98 8.88 -1.15 0.91
C ALA A 98 9.01 -2.34 1.86
N PHE A 99 9.28 -2.07 3.13
CA PHE A 99 9.35 -3.10 4.16
C PHE A 99 8.79 -2.61 5.50
N LEU A 100 8.27 -3.56 6.27
CA LEU A 100 7.80 -3.34 7.62
C LEU A 100 9.00 -3.41 8.58
N ARG A 101 9.16 -2.37 9.39
CA ARG A 101 10.26 -2.27 10.37
C ARG A 101 9.83 -2.66 11.77
N ASP A 102 8.66 -2.19 12.19
CA ASP A 102 8.17 -2.42 13.55
C ASP A 102 7.56 -3.81 13.67
N ALA A 103 8.26 -4.73 14.30
CA ALA A 103 7.82 -6.11 14.47
C ALA A 103 6.54 -6.24 15.32
N CYS A 104 6.23 -5.22 16.13
CA CYS A 104 5.07 -5.21 17.01
C CYS A 104 3.84 -4.54 16.41
N TRP A 105 3.97 -3.99 15.20
CA TRP A 105 2.83 -3.34 14.58
C TRP A 105 1.78 -4.36 14.12
N CYS A 106 0.54 -4.09 14.52
CA CYS A 106 -0.65 -4.80 14.07
C CYS A 106 -1.74 -3.81 13.65
N PRO A 107 -2.58 -4.13 12.68
CA PRO A 107 -3.68 -3.25 12.30
C PRO A 107 -4.75 -3.23 13.38
N ILE A 108 -5.11 -2.03 13.86
CA ILE A 108 -6.18 -1.81 14.82
C ILE A 108 -7.27 -0.99 14.15
N PHE A 109 -8.39 -1.62 13.88
CA PHE A 109 -9.56 -0.98 13.30
C PHE A 109 -10.51 -0.53 14.41
N ALA A 110 -10.74 0.77 14.52
CA ALA A 110 -11.78 1.30 15.40
C ALA A 110 -13.17 0.83 14.91
N PRO A 111 -14.21 0.87 15.76
CA PRO A 111 -15.58 0.61 15.31
C PRO A 111 -15.95 1.49 14.10
N GLY A 112 -16.57 0.89 13.10
CA GLY A 112 -16.95 1.56 11.85
C GLY A 112 -15.79 1.78 10.85
N VAL A 113 -14.54 1.59 11.24
CA VAL A 113 -13.38 1.70 10.33
C VAL A 113 -13.14 0.37 9.63
N SER A 114 -13.01 0.43 8.32
CA SER A 114 -12.78 -0.73 7.47
C SER A 114 -11.50 -0.63 6.63
N MET A 115 -10.87 0.56 6.62
CA MET A 115 -9.59 0.75 5.93
C MET A 115 -8.68 1.70 6.72
N LEU A 116 -7.41 1.33 6.81
CA LEU A 116 -6.33 2.17 7.33
C LEU A 116 -5.46 2.60 6.14
N ILE A 117 -5.20 3.89 6.06
CA ILE A 117 -4.35 4.48 5.02
C ILE A 117 -3.25 5.31 5.64
N SER A 118 -2.20 5.55 4.89
CA SER A 118 -1.14 6.47 5.28
C SER A 118 -0.85 7.42 4.12
N GLY A 119 -0.58 8.67 4.45
CA GLY A 119 -0.16 9.68 3.48
C GLY A 119 1.27 9.49 3.00
N ASP A 120 1.66 10.30 2.05
CA ASP A 120 3.05 10.32 1.55
C ASP A 120 4.04 10.53 2.70
N PRO A 121 5.19 9.83 2.66
CA PRO A 121 6.27 10.13 3.58
C PRO A 121 6.69 11.61 3.45
N PRO A 122 7.10 12.24 4.55
CA PRO A 122 7.65 13.58 4.50
C PRO A 122 8.79 13.63 3.47
N ARG A 123 8.63 14.48 2.46
CA ARG A 123 9.68 14.67 1.45
C ARG A 123 10.67 15.71 1.92
N PRO A 124 11.96 15.55 1.63
CA PRO A 124 12.93 16.61 1.81
C PRO A 124 12.48 17.87 1.06
N SER A 125 12.74 19.04 1.60
CA SER A 125 12.31 20.34 1.07
C SER A 125 12.75 20.63 -0.38
N TRP A 126 13.78 19.93 -0.86
CA TRP A 126 14.25 20.02 -2.25
C TRP A 126 13.46 19.17 -3.25
N ALA A 127 12.66 18.23 -2.76
CA ALA A 127 11.81 17.39 -3.60
C ALA A 127 10.50 18.15 -3.94
N THR A 128 10.62 19.33 -4.53
CA THR A 128 9.53 20.25 -4.82
C THR A 128 8.73 19.82 -6.04
N GLY A 129 7.96 18.78 -5.91
CA GLY A 129 6.93 18.43 -6.90
C GLY A 129 5.49 18.67 -6.42
N GLY A 130 5.30 19.41 -5.33
CA GLY A 130 4.00 19.98 -4.94
C GLY A 130 2.86 19.03 -4.55
N TRP A 131 3.03 17.72 -4.65
CA TRP A 131 1.99 16.74 -4.34
C TRP A 131 2.28 16.02 -3.02
N THR A 132 1.59 16.44 -1.97
CA THR A 132 1.41 15.63 -0.77
C THR A 132 0.06 14.93 -0.90
N ALA A 133 0.05 13.71 -1.38
CA ALA A 133 -1.17 12.92 -1.41
C ALA A 133 -1.56 12.55 0.03
N ARG A 134 -2.85 12.63 0.35
CA ARG A 134 -3.39 12.13 1.63
C ARG A 134 -3.24 10.62 1.74
N PHE A 135 -3.20 9.95 0.60
CA PHE A 135 -3.03 8.51 0.49
C PHE A 135 -1.76 8.18 -0.31
N ASN A 136 -0.89 7.39 0.28
CA ASN A 136 0.21 6.72 -0.43
C ASN A 136 -0.17 5.26 -0.65
N GLY A 137 -0.31 4.87 -1.92
CA GLY A 137 -0.71 3.53 -2.32
C GLY A 137 0.30 2.43 -2.00
N GLY A 138 1.48 2.77 -1.49
CA GLY A 138 2.52 1.82 -1.11
C GLY A 138 2.26 1.09 0.20
N PHE A 139 1.28 1.57 0.98
CA PHE A 139 0.81 0.87 2.17
C PHE A 139 -0.65 1.19 2.46
N PHE A 140 -1.44 0.17 2.72
CA PHE A 140 -2.78 0.28 3.31
C PHE A 140 -3.22 -1.06 3.92
N ALA A 141 -4.18 -1.01 4.86
CA ALA A 141 -4.79 -2.19 5.44
C ALA A 141 -6.30 -2.14 5.27
N VAL A 142 -6.91 -3.27 4.93
CA VAL A 142 -8.36 -3.37 4.69
C VAL A 142 -8.93 -4.52 5.52
N LYS A 143 -9.99 -4.25 6.27
CA LYS A 143 -10.73 -5.27 7.02
C LYS A 143 -11.55 -6.14 6.08
N ALA A 144 -11.56 -7.43 6.32
CA ALA A 144 -12.29 -8.39 5.48
C ALA A 144 -13.79 -8.47 5.87
N ASN A 145 -14.41 -7.30 6.04
CA ASN A 145 -15.85 -7.14 6.26
C ASN A 145 -16.55 -6.64 4.99
N HIS A 146 -17.86 -6.43 5.07
CA HIS A 146 -18.65 -5.92 3.95
C HIS A 146 -18.10 -4.59 3.42
N ASP A 147 -17.88 -3.61 4.30
CA ASP A 147 -17.48 -2.25 3.92
C ASP A 147 -16.07 -2.22 3.31
N GLY A 148 -15.12 -2.98 3.86
CA GLY A 148 -13.78 -3.10 3.30
C GLY A 148 -13.80 -3.69 1.89
N ARG A 149 -14.63 -4.71 1.64
CA ARG A 149 -14.83 -5.27 0.30
C ARG A 149 -15.47 -4.26 -0.64
N GLN A 150 -16.45 -3.49 -0.18
CA GLN A 150 -17.12 -2.44 -0.95
C GLN A 150 -16.17 -1.29 -1.31
N LEU A 151 -15.29 -0.87 -0.39
CA LEU A 151 -14.25 0.12 -0.65
C LEU A 151 -13.35 -0.33 -1.81
N MET A 152 -12.83 -1.56 -1.74
CA MET A 152 -11.97 -2.10 -2.77
C MET A 152 -12.71 -2.33 -4.10
N ALA A 153 -13.98 -2.72 -4.06
CA ALA A 153 -14.81 -2.85 -5.25
C ALA A 153 -15.08 -1.48 -5.89
N SER A 154 -15.38 -0.46 -5.11
CA SER A 154 -15.60 0.92 -5.59
C SER A 154 -14.36 1.49 -6.26
N TRP A 155 -13.19 1.24 -5.66
CA TRP A 155 -11.91 1.68 -6.23
C TRP A 155 -11.63 0.98 -7.57
N TRP A 156 -11.82 -0.35 -7.63
CA TRP A 156 -11.67 -1.11 -8.87
C TRP A 156 -12.69 -0.72 -9.94
N HIS A 157 -13.96 -0.50 -9.59
CA HIS A 157 -14.99 -0.06 -10.54
C HIS A 157 -14.67 1.31 -11.14
N TRP A 158 -14.02 2.19 -10.39
CA TRP A 158 -13.56 3.45 -10.93
C TRP A 158 -12.55 3.22 -12.05
N TRP A 159 -11.54 2.37 -11.84
CA TRP A 159 -10.59 1.96 -12.86
C TRP A 159 -11.29 1.33 -14.07
N ALA A 160 -12.13 0.33 -13.85
CA ALA A 160 -12.80 -0.39 -14.93
C ALA A 160 -13.57 0.53 -15.89
N ARG A 161 -14.13 1.63 -15.37
CA ARG A 161 -14.81 2.66 -16.19
C ARG A 161 -13.88 3.65 -16.85
N ARG A 162 -12.65 3.79 -16.39
CA ARG A 162 -11.68 4.79 -16.84
C ARG A 162 -10.47 4.19 -17.56
N LYS A 163 -10.42 2.87 -17.68
CA LYS A 163 -9.30 2.20 -18.39
C LYS A 163 -9.12 2.67 -19.83
N ALA A 164 -10.19 3.07 -20.51
CA ALA A 164 -10.11 3.66 -21.85
C ALA A 164 -9.43 5.04 -21.84
N ASP A 165 -9.68 5.86 -20.81
CA ASP A 165 -9.01 7.15 -20.64
C ASP A 165 -7.50 6.96 -20.38
N TRP A 166 -7.15 5.91 -19.63
CA TRP A 166 -5.77 5.52 -19.39
C TRP A 166 -5.06 5.04 -20.66
N ALA A 167 -5.72 4.17 -21.41
CA ALA A 167 -5.18 3.58 -22.64
C ALA A 167 -5.31 4.50 -23.86
N GLY A 168 -6.26 5.45 -23.80
CA GLY A 168 -6.60 6.32 -24.91
C GLY A 168 -5.43 7.17 -25.39
N ALA A 169 -5.06 6.99 -26.65
CA ALA A 169 -4.11 7.82 -27.40
C ALA A 169 -2.70 7.95 -26.77
N GLY A 170 -2.23 6.94 -26.05
CA GLY A 170 -0.91 6.99 -25.42
C GLY A 170 -0.82 7.93 -24.23
N ARG A 171 -1.94 8.43 -23.71
CA ARG A 171 -1.96 9.47 -22.69
C ARG A 171 -1.22 9.11 -21.40
N CYS A 172 -1.34 7.87 -20.92
CA CYS A 172 -0.68 7.48 -19.67
C CYS A 172 0.27 6.28 -19.83
N GLY A 173 0.24 5.57 -20.95
CA GLY A 173 0.96 4.31 -21.11
C GLY A 173 2.48 4.38 -20.98
N GLY A 174 3.09 5.50 -21.36
CA GLY A 174 4.53 5.74 -21.18
C GLY A 174 4.89 6.54 -19.93
N CYS A 175 3.92 7.19 -19.31
CA CYS A 175 4.17 8.15 -18.24
C CYS A 175 4.49 7.51 -16.89
N MET A 176 4.04 6.28 -16.64
CA MET A 176 4.26 5.59 -15.36
C MET A 176 5.63 4.90 -15.27
N ALA A 177 6.24 4.54 -16.41
CA ALA A 177 7.59 3.99 -16.44
C ALA A 177 8.65 5.05 -16.13
N GLU A 178 8.31 6.31 -16.39
CA GLU A 178 9.19 7.46 -16.20
C GLU A 178 8.65 8.36 -15.09
N ALA A 179 8.54 7.84 -13.88
CA ALA A 179 7.96 8.56 -12.73
C ALA A 179 8.60 9.92 -12.43
N ASN A 180 9.61 10.31 -13.17
CA ASN A 180 10.46 11.40 -12.71
C ASN A 180 10.61 12.60 -13.61
N ALA A 181 10.18 12.69 -14.80
CA ALA A 181 10.63 13.93 -15.43
C ALA A 181 10.06 14.31 -16.78
N ASN A 182 9.29 13.50 -17.40
CA ASN A 182 8.87 13.93 -18.73
C ASN A 182 7.76 14.99 -18.58
N SER A 183 8.11 16.25 -18.85
CA SER A 183 7.21 17.40 -18.90
C SER A 183 6.02 17.17 -19.86
N ALA A 184 6.15 16.23 -20.78
CA ALA A 184 5.14 15.85 -21.76
C ALA A 184 3.98 15.00 -21.19
N CYS A 185 4.12 14.42 -19.99
CA CYS A 185 3.06 13.62 -19.39
C CYS A 185 1.91 14.48 -18.86
N PRO A 186 0.65 14.18 -19.24
CA PRO A 186 -0.50 14.86 -18.65
C PRO A 186 -0.48 14.75 -17.12
N ILE A 187 -0.89 15.82 -16.45
CA ILE A 187 -0.84 15.89 -14.98
C ILE A 187 -1.69 14.80 -14.33
N GLU A 188 -2.79 14.41 -14.95
CA GLU A 188 -3.65 13.32 -14.50
C GLU A 188 -3.02 11.93 -14.57
N CYS A 189 -1.93 11.78 -15.31
CA CYS A 189 -1.17 10.53 -15.46
C CYS A 189 0.08 10.49 -14.60
N LYS A 190 0.49 11.62 -14.03
CA LYS A 190 1.64 11.68 -13.13
C LYS A 190 1.30 11.02 -11.79
N PHE A 191 2.34 10.64 -11.06
CA PHE A 191 2.21 10.11 -9.71
C PHE A 191 1.28 10.99 -8.86
N GLY A 192 0.21 10.41 -8.30
CA GLY A 192 -0.85 11.16 -7.61
C GLY A 192 -1.90 11.81 -8.52
N GLY A 193 -1.76 11.75 -9.85
CA GLY A 193 -2.77 12.22 -10.79
C GLY A 193 -4.04 11.37 -10.75
N ARG A 194 -5.17 11.96 -11.11
CA ARG A 194 -6.51 11.33 -10.96
C ARG A 194 -6.70 10.00 -11.70
N LEU A 195 -5.87 9.69 -12.69
CA LEU A 195 -5.91 8.42 -13.43
C LEU A 195 -5.00 7.35 -12.81
N THR A 196 -4.16 7.70 -11.85
CA THR A 196 -3.37 6.73 -11.10
C THR A 196 -4.21 6.07 -10.01
N ASP A 197 -3.74 4.95 -9.49
CA ASP A 197 -4.35 4.28 -8.34
C ASP A 197 -4.47 5.22 -7.13
N GLN A 198 -3.39 5.89 -6.77
CA GLN A 198 -3.31 6.79 -5.62
C GLN A 198 -4.19 8.03 -5.79
N GLY A 199 -4.06 8.75 -6.89
CA GLY A 199 -4.85 9.97 -7.12
C GLY A 199 -6.33 9.70 -7.33
N SER A 200 -6.71 8.55 -7.88
CA SER A 200 -8.10 8.13 -7.98
C SER A 200 -8.70 7.84 -6.61
N PHE A 201 -7.92 7.23 -5.72
CA PHE A 201 -8.36 7.00 -4.35
C PHE A 201 -8.63 8.32 -3.63
N ASP A 202 -7.68 9.25 -3.66
CA ASP A 202 -7.80 10.57 -3.02
C ASP A 202 -8.98 11.38 -3.54
N SER A 203 -9.23 11.33 -4.84
CA SER A 203 -10.26 12.17 -5.48
C SER A 203 -11.65 11.54 -5.53
N HIS A 204 -11.77 10.21 -5.48
CA HIS A 204 -13.06 9.54 -5.72
C HIS A 204 -13.49 8.57 -4.63
N VAL A 205 -12.55 7.83 -4.01
CA VAL A 205 -12.88 6.84 -2.98
C VAL A 205 -12.94 7.46 -1.60
N LEU A 206 -11.88 8.16 -1.23
CA LEU A 206 -11.72 8.75 0.10
C LEU A 206 -12.85 9.76 0.45
N PRO A 207 -13.23 10.71 -0.42
CA PRO A 207 -14.28 11.68 -0.07
C PRO A 207 -15.64 11.04 0.21
N LYS A 208 -15.96 9.94 -0.49
CA LYS A 208 -17.26 9.26 -0.36
C LYS A 208 -17.33 8.28 0.81
N ASN A 209 -16.18 7.84 1.31
CA ASN A 209 -16.08 6.76 2.28
C ASN A 209 -15.25 7.14 3.50
N SER A 210 -15.03 8.42 3.74
CA SER A 210 -14.15 8.92 4.81
C SER A 210 -14.53 8.40 6.20
N HIS A 211 -15.80 8.10 6.44
CA HIS A 211 -16.30 7.54 7.71
C HIS A 211 -15.87 6.08 7.93
N HIS A 212 -15.51 5.34 6.88
CA HIS A 212 -14.96 3.99 6.96
C HIS A 212 -13.43 3.95 6.89
N ILE A 213 -12.78 5.10 6.70
CA ILE A 213 -11.35 5.20 6.46
C ILE A 213 -10.69 6.00 7.58
N ARG A 214 -9.61 5.46 8.13
CA ARG A 214 -8.78 6.13 9.14
C ARG A 214 -7.38 6.36 8.58
N GLU A 215 -6.93 7.60 8.69
CA GLU A 215 -5.54 7.93 8.40
C GLU A 215 -4.64 7.53 9.58
N LEU A 216 -3.54 6.87 9.28
CA LEU A 216 -2.48 6.57 10.23
C LEU A 216 -1.66 7.83 10.53
N PRO A 217 -0.93 7.86 11.66
CA PRO A 217 -0.14 9.04 12.04
C PRO A 217 0.83 9.46 10.93
N LYS A 218 1.09 10.77 10.84
CA LYS A 218 2.14 11.31 9.98
C LYS A 218 3.47 10.64 10.32
N GLY A 219 4.23 10.25 9.29
CA GLY A 219 5.49 9.54 9.45
C GLY A 219 5.33 8.03 9.64
N PHE A 220 4.12 7.47 9.54
CA PHE A 220 3.92 6.02 9.50
C PHE A 220 4.68 5.39 8.33
N GLN A 221 4.63 6.00 7.17
CA GLN A 221 5.51 5.69 6.05
C GLN A 221 6.70 6.67 6.03
N ALA A 222 7.88 6.16 5.77
CA ALA A 222 9.11 6.94 5.72
C ALA A 222 9.97 6.55 4.51
N LEU A 223 10.80 7.49 4.08
CA LEU A 223 11.93 7.22 3.19
C LEU A 223 13.17 7.01 4.07
N PRO A 224 14.10 6.12 3.69
CA PRO A 224 15.36 6.02 4.40
C PRO A 224 16.14 7.32 4.22
N ASP A 225 16.49 7.95 5.31
CA ASP A 225 17.34 9.13 5.33
C ASP A 225 18.75 8.73 5.75
N ARG A 226 19.75 9.16 4.99
CA ARG A 226 21.16 8.85 5.29
C ARG A 226 21.64 9.55 6.56
N THR A 227 20.98 10.63 6.97
CA THR A 227 21.40 11.46 8.12
C THR A 227 20.61 11.16 9.38
N VAL A 228 19.31 10.87 9.27
CA VAL A 228 18.39 10.71 10.41
C VAL A 228 18.00 9.24 10.65
N GLY A 229 18.35 8.35 9.72
CA GLY A 229 18.02 6.94 9.80
C GLY A 229 16.58 6.64 9.40
N CYS A 230 16.06 5.49 9.87
CA CYS A 230 14.72 5.02 9.52
C CYS A 230 13.72 5.44 10.60
N ALA A 231 12.92 6.44 10.32
CA ALA A 231 11.72 6.74 11.08
C ALA A 231 10.52 6.06 10.41
N GLY A 232 9.51 5.66 11.18
CA GLY A 232 8.28 5.07 10.65
C GLY A 232 8.19 3.56 10.76
N THR A 233 6.98 3.05 10.62
CA THR A 233 6.66 1.62 10.68
C THR A 233 6.88 0.94 9.33
N VAL A 234 6.57 1.64 8.23
CA VAL A 234 6.82 1.24 6.86
C VAL A 234 7.93 2.11 6.28
N VAL A 235 8.93 1.50 5.70
CA VAL A 235 10.05 2.20 5.05
C VAL A 235 10.08 1.83 3.58
N HIS A 236 9.98 2.83 2.72
CA HIS A 236 10.18 2.66 1.29
C HIS A 236 11.68 2.74 0.98
N SER A 237 12.21 1.82 0.21
CA SER A 237 13.52 2.03 -0.39
C SER A 237 13.43 3.18 -1.41
N ALA A 238 14.53 3.90 -1.61
CA ALA A 238 14.52 5.01 -2.56
C ALA A 238 14.00 4.54 -3.93
N ALA A 239 13.00 5.23 -4.45
CA ALA A 239 12.33 4.85 -5.69
C ALA A 239 13.33 4.73 -6.85
N GLY A 240 13.30 3.60 -7.56
CA GLY A 240 14.23 3.30 -8.65
C GLY A 240 15.56 2.70 -8.18
N ALA A 241 15.67 2.43 -6.90
CA ALA A 241 16.86 1.85 -6.31
C ALA A 241 17.07 0.40 -6.77
N GLY A 242 18.19 0.13 -7.37
CA GLY A 242 18.64 -1.23 -7.67
C GLY A 242 18.79 -2.09 -6.40
N ALA A 243 19.11 -3.37 -6.56
CA ALA A 243 19.27 -4.31 -5.45
C ALA A 243 20.19 -3.79 -4.32
N GLY A 244 21.21 -2.98 -4.66
CA GLY A 244 22.15 -2.39 -3.69
C GLY A 244 21.49 -1.39 -2.72
N ASP A 245 20.54 -0.61 -3.18
CA ASP A 245 19.87 0.40 -2.34
C ASP A 245 18.83 -0.23 -1.40
N ALA A 246 18.19 -1.32 -1.83
CA ALA A 246 17.31 -2.09 -0.97
C ALA A 246 18.07 -2.72 0.20
N GLU A 247 19.23 -3.32 -0.06
CA GLU A 247 20.10 -3.86 0.98
C GLU A 247 20.69 -2.76 1.88
N TRP A 248 21.04 -1.60 1.30
CA TRP A 248 21.49 -0.46 2.07
C TRP A 248 20.37 0.00 3.01
N SER A 249 19.14 0.16 2.52
CA SER A 249 17.99 0.58 3.33
C SER A 249 17.74 -0.39 4.49
N LEU A 250 17.78 -1.69 4.24
CA LEU A 250 17.64 -2.70 5.30
C LEU A 250 18.78 -2.59 6.32
N ARG A 251 20.04 -2.45 5.88
CA ARG A 251 21.19 -2.33 6.79
C ARG A 251 21.16 -1.05 7.60
N ALA A 252 20.79 0.08 6.99
CA ALA A 252 20.65 1.36 7.67
C ALA A 252 19.58 1.29 8.76
N CYS A 253 18.44 0.64 8.45
CA CYS A 253 17.36 0.50 9.41
C CYS A 253 17.63 -0.54 10.50
N ALA A 254 18.33 -1.62 10.20
CA ALA A 254 18.71 -2.63 11.17
C ALA A 254 19.67 -2.09 12.25
N ARG A 255 20.57 -1.19 11.89
CA ARG A 255 21.51 -0.55 12.83
C ARG A 255 20.82 0.35 13.87
N LEU A 256 19.61 0.82 13.57
CA LEU A 256 18.83 1.72 14.42
C LEU A 256 17.66 0.99 15.12
N GLY A 257 17.42 -0.26 14.77
CA GLY A 257 16.40 -1.09 15.37
C GLY A 257 16.87 -1.68 16.69
N HIS A 258 16.53 -1.04 17.81
CA HIS A 258 16.39 -1.81 19.03
C HIS A 258 15.25 -2.82 18.81
N GLU A 259 15.56 -4.11 18.98
CA GLU A 259 14.58 -5.17 19.14
C GLU A 259 13.65 -4.75 20.30
N ARG A 260 12.55 -4.10 19.98
CA ARG A 260 11.48 -3.93 20.96
C ARG A 260 10.81 -5.28 21.07
N ASN A 261 11.02 -5.95 22.21
CA ASN A 261 10.20 -7.10 22.55
C ASN A 261 8.74 -6.63 22.54
N CYS A 262 7.91 -7.24 21.69
CA CYS A 262 6.48 -6.99 21.66
C CYS A 262 5.91 -7.49 23.00
N VAL A 263 5.77 -6.59 23.96
CA VAL A 263 5.04 -6.90 25.19
C VAL A 263 3.57 -6.82 24.85
N GLY A 264 2.89 -7.98 24.91
CA GLY A 264 1.46 -8.16 24.63
C GLY A 264 0.57 -7.44 25.62
#